data_65ecab313fac816e2854cb40f99a42ba
#
_entry.id   65ecab313fac816e2854cb40f99a42ba
#
_cell.length_a   1.000
_cell.length_b   1.000
_cell.length_c   1.000
_cell.angle_alpha   90.00
_cell.angle_beta   90.00
_cell.angle_gamma   90.00
#
_symmetry.space_group_name_H-M   'P 1'
#
loop_
_entity.id
_entity.type
_entity.pdbx_description
1 polymer ?
#
loop_
_entity_poly.entity_id
_entity_poly.type
_entity_poly.pdbx_seq_one_letter_code
_entity_poly.pdbx_strand_id
1 'polypeptide(L)'
;MVVLLVVFSPFRDGVAGHVIAAIAGLLSAICATTVMLGNVIFPAGLDGGKSFSMEEAWIAGVGGLLIVLIIVSFGRQMARENRTHLIRSLSHSVVEGVAMIASAGWCFLPVLLPTTHSRAAAMSAASGATVDMFSNVTTTWVVAAIVTVLVAVALTVCSYFWHRDADPEPDARSPWIGLALLPVMLTGLAVGLAALAIVVL
;
A
#
# COMPACT_ATOMS: atom_id res chain seq x y z
N MET A 1 5.03 -8.61 7.62
CA MET A 1 3.76 -7.92 7.88
C MET A 1 2.56 -8.75 7.46
N VAL A 2 2.42 -9.16 6.20
CA VAL A 2 1.28 -9.96 5.70
C VAL A 2 1.02 -11.21 6.54
N VAL A 3 2.05 -12.02 6.82
CA VAL A 3 1.92 -13.24 7.65
C VAL A 3 1.44 -12.93 9.08
N LEU A 4 1.97 -11.85 9.68
CA LEU A 4 1.54 -11.43 11.01
C LEU A 4 0.07 -11.00 11.01
N LEU A 5 -0.39 -10.26 10.00
CA LEU A 5 -1.79 -9.87 9.91
C LEU A 5 -2.70 -11.10 9.73
N VAL A 6 -2.31 -12.07 8.89
CA VAL A 6 -3.08 -13.31 8.70
C VAL A 6 -3.22 -14.10 10.01
N VAL A 7 -2.13 -14.18 10.81
CA VAL A 7 -2.12 -14.96 12.06
C VAL A 7 -2.90 -14.26 13.19
N PHE A 8 -2.82 -12.91 13.24
CA PHE A 8 -3.42 -12.10 14.30
C PHE A 8 -4.61 -11.28 13.82
N SER A 9 -5.22 -11.65 12.69
CA SER A 9 -6.37 -10.93 12.16
C SER A 9 -7.54 -10.95 13.14
N PRO A 10 -8.08 -9.78 13.51
CA PRO A 10 -9.25 -9.68 14.37
C PRO A 10 -10.56 -9.90 13.62
N PHE A 11 -10.50 -10.09 12.30
CA PHE A 11 -11.68 -10.09 11.43
C PHE A 11 -12.30 -11.47 11.26
N ARG A 12 -13.64 -11.51 11.29
CA ARG A 12 -14.47 -12.74 11.16
C ARG A 12 -14.71 -13.16 9.71
N ASP A 13 -13.71 -13.10 8.84
CA ASP A 13 -13.91 -13.39 7.43
C ASP A 13 -13.75 -14.87 7.03
N GLY A 14 -13.32 -15.69 7.99
CA GLY A 14 -12.98 -17.09 7.77
C GLY A 14 -11.72 -17.25 6.92
N VAL A 15 -11.18 -18.47 6.90
CA VAL A 15 -9.91 -18.81 6.22
C VAL A 15 -9.85 -18.33 4.77
N ALA A 16 -10.95 -18.40 4.03
CA ALA A 16 -11.00 -18.00 2.63
C ALA A 16 -10.83 -16.48 2.43
N GLY A 17 -11.29 -15.62 3.39
CA GLY A 17 -11.07 -14.17 3.33
C GLY A 17 -9.60 -13.82 3.50
N HIS A 18 -8.97 -14.39 4.51
CA HIS A 18 -7.54 -14.19 4.79
C HIS A 18 -6.65 -14.66 3.63
N VAL A 19 -6.99 -15.78 2.98
CA VAL A 19 -6.26 -16.27 1.82
C VAL A 19 -6.37 -15.31 0.63
N ILE A 20 -7.56 -14.77 0.34
CA ILE A 20 -7.74 -13.80 -0.74
C ILE A 20 -6.95 -12.52 -0.46
N ALA A 21 -7.03 -12.00 0.76
CA ALA A 21 -6.28 -10.83 1.17
C ALA A 21 -4.76 -11.05 1.11
N ALA A 22 -4.28 -12.23 1.55
CA ALA A 22 -2.87 -12.60 1.48
C ALA A 22 -2.36 -12.70 0.04
N ILE A 23 -3.14 -13.30 -0.86
CA ILE A 23 -2.81 -13.37 -2.29
C ILE A 23 -2.73 -11.95 -2.87
N ALA A 24 -3.68 -11.08 -2.57
CA ALA A 24 -3.66 -9.69 -3.04
C ALA A 24 -2.42 -8.95 -2.53
N GLY A 25 -2.04 -9.13 -1.26
CA GLY A 25 -0.81 -8.56 -0.69
C GLY A 25 0.47 -9.09 -1.34
N LEU A 26 0.55 -10.38 -1.63
CA LEU A 26 1.69 -10.99 -2.33
C LEU A 26 1.79 -10.48 -3.77
N LEU A 27 0.67 -10.38 -4.49
CA LEU A 27 0.64 -9.80 -5.83
C LEU A 27 1.08 -8.34 -5.82
N SER A 28 0.64 -7.55 -4.84
CA SER A 28 1.11 -6.16 -4.66
C SER A 28 2.62 -6.08 -4.41
N ALA A 29 3.19 -6.99 -3.61
CA ALA A 29 4.63 -7.07 -3.38
C ALA A 29 5.39 -7.42 -4.66
N ILE A 30 4.85 -8.31 -5.49
CA ILE A 30 5.42 -8.62 -6.80
C ILE A 30 5.38 -7.39 -7.71
N CYS A 31 4.27 -6.64 -7.72
CA CYS A 31 4.16 -5.38 -8.47
C CYS A 31 5.18 -4.33 -8.00
N ALA A 32 5.47 -4.27 -6.68
CA ALA A 32 6.45 -3.35 -6.11
C ALA A 32 7.90 -3.72 -6.45
N THR A 33 8.16 -4.98 -6.78
CA THR A 33 9.52 -5.47 -7.07
C THR A 33 9.78 -5.69 -8.56
N THR A 34 8.74 -5.69 -9.38
CA THR A 34 8.85 -5.97 -10.83
C THR A 34 8.03 -4.98 -11.65
N VAL A 35 8.60 -4.52 -12.76
CA VAL A 35 7.90 -3.65 -13.74
C VAL A 35 6.97 -4.45 -14.66
N MET A 36 6.93 -5.79 -14.50
CA MET A 36 6.20 -6.68 -15.43
C MET A 36 4.72 -6.35 -15.53
N LEU A 37 4.06 -6.08 -14.41
CA LEU A 37 2.61 -5.80 -14.42
C LEU A 37 2.30 -4.44 -15.04
N GLY A 38 3.14 -3.42 -14.83
CA GLY A 38 3.03 -2.13 -15.50
C GLY A 38 3.06 -2.29 -17.02
N ASN A 39 3.99 -3.08 -17.51
CA ASN A 39 4.12 -3.35 -18.97
C ASN A 39 2.98 -4.20 -19.54
N VAL A 40 2.30 -5.02 -18.72
CA VAL A 40 1.13 -5.81 -19.13
C VAL A 40 -0.14 -4.94 -19.17
N ILE A 41 -0.32 -4.08 -18.17
CA ILE A 41 -1.51 -3.22 -18.06
C ILE A 41 -1.43 -2.05 -19.03
N PHE A 42 -0.22 -1.49 -19.24
CA PHE A 42 0.05 -0.39 -20.16
C PHE A 42 1.13 -0.82 -21.16
N PRO A 43 0.78 -1.56 -22.22
CA PRO A 43 1.76 -1.96 -23.23
C PRO A 43 2.37 -0.71 -23.87
N ALA A 44 3.69 -0.71 -24.00
CA ALA A 44 4.56 0.41 -24.43
C ALA A 44 4.21 1.08 -25.80
N GLY A 45 3.14 0.65 -26.43
CA GLY A 45 2.64 1.21 -27.69
C GLY A 45 1.73 2.44 -27.55
N LEU A 46 1.23 2.73 -26.33
CA LEU A 46 0.27 3.82 -26.13
C LEU A 46 0.94 5.15 -25.75
N ASP A 47 2.16 5.12 -25.18
CA ASP A 47 2.84 6.32 -24.64
C ASP A 47 4.22 6.61 -25.28
N GLY A 48 4.46 6.20 -26.51
CA GLY A 48 5.65 6.62 -27.25
C GLY A 48 6.99 6.08 -26.71
N GLY A 49 6.99 4.93 -26.03
CA GLY A 49 8.21 4.23 -25.65
C GLY A 49 8.82 4.63 -24.30
N LYS A 50 8.09 5.32 -23.43
CA LYS A 50 8.54 5.57 -22.06
C LYS A 50 8.50 4.29 -21.25
N SER A 51 9.61 3.94 -20.59
CA SER A 51 9.63 2.88 -19.59
C SER A 51 9.02 3.41 -18.30
N PHE A 52 8.01 2.70 -17.77
CA PHE A 52 7.44 3.03 -16.46
C PHE A 52 8.48 2.85 -15.36
N SER A 53 8.47 3.76 -14.39
CA SER A 53 9.20 3.57 -13.14
C SER A 53 8.55 2.44 -12.31
N MET A 54 9.30 1.89 -11.34
CA MET A 54 8.74 0.85 -10.45
C MET A 54 7.56 1.37 -9.65
N GLU A 55 7.60 2.63 -9.25
CA GLU A 55 6.56 3.32 -8.48
C GLU A 55 5.27 3.48 -9.31
N GLU A 56 5.40 3.89 -10.57
CA GLU A 56 4.25 4.01 -11.49
C GLU A 56 3.62 2.65 -11.76
N ALA A 57 4.43 1.64 -12.04
CA ALA A 57 3.97 0.26 -12.27
C ALA A 57 3.25 -0.30 -11.05
N TRP A 58 3.77 -0.05 -9.84
CA TRP A 58 3.14 -0.48 -8.60
C TRP A 58 1.78 0.21 -8.37
N ILE A 59 1.69 1.51 -8.52
CA ILE A 59 0.43 2.27 -8.36
C ILE A 59 -0.64 1.76 -9.33
N ALA A 60 -0.27 1.53 -10.58
CA ALA A 60 -1.17 0.94 -11.57
C ALA A 60 -1.62 -0.47 -11.14
N GLY A 61 -0.70 -1.29 -10.65
CA GLY A 61 -0.99 -2.60 -10.09
C GLY A 61 -1.92 -2.56 -8.88
N VAL A 62 -1.69 -1.62 -7.96
CA VAL A 62 -2.56 -1.39 -6.78
C VAL A 62 -3.99 -1.08 -7.21
N GLY A 63 -4.17 -0.16 -8.19
CA GLY A 63 -5.49 0.17 -8.73
C GLY A 63 -6.21 -1.06 -9.28
N GLY A 64 -5.53 -1.87 -10.09
CA GLY A 64 -6.08 -3.12 -10.63
C GLY A 64 -6.41 -4.14 -9.53
N LEU A 65 -5.51 -4.34 -8.57
CA LEU A 65 -5.72 -5.26 -7.46
C LEU A 65 -6.89 -4.85 -6.56
N LEU A 66 -7.10 -3.55 -6.31
CA LEU A 66 -8.24 -3.04 -5.55
C LEU A 66 -9.56 -3.35 -6.26
N ILE A 67 -9.62 -3.16 -7.59
CA ILE A 67 -10.82 -3.50 -8.37
C ILE A 67 -11.11 -5.00 -8.27
N VAL A 68 -10.10 -5.84 -8.48
CA VAL A 68 -10.25 -7.31 -8.39
C VAL A 68 -10.66 -7.72 -6.97
N LEU A 69 -10.06 -7.14 -5.94
CA LEU A 69 -10.38 -7.40 -4.54
C LEU A 69 -11.88 -7.10 -4.25
N ILE A 70 -12.37 -5.95 -4.72
CA ILE A 70 -13.77 -5.55 -4.52
C ILE A 70 -14.69 -6.53 -5.24
N ILE A 71 -14.41 -6.86 -6.52
CA ILE A 71 -15.24 -7.80 -7.30
C ILE A 71 -15.28 -9.18 -6.64
N VAL A 72 -14.13 -9.71 -6.23
CA VAL A 72 -14.02 -11.03 -5.59
C VAL A 72 -14.71 -11.02 -4.23
N SER A 73 -14.51 -9.99 -3.41
CA SER A 73 -15.16 -9.86 -2.11
C SER A 73 -16.68 -9.78 -2.24
N PHE A 74 -17.18 -9.02 -3.21
CA PHE A 74 -18.60 -8.90 -3.49
C PHE A 74 -19.20 -10.21 -4.03
N GLY A 75 -18.54 -10.83 -5.00
CA GLY A 75 -18.95 -12.11 -5.59
C GLY A 75 -19.03 -13.22 -4.53
N ARG A 76 -18.02 -13.27 -3.63
CA ARG A 76 -18.03 -14.22 -2.51
C ARG A 76 -19.18 -13.99 -1.54
N GLN A 77 -19.50 -12.73 -1.23
CA GLN A 77 -20.61 -12.42 -0.33
C GLN A 77 -21.96 -12.76 -0.98
N MET A 78 -22.11 -12.57 -2.29
CA MET A 78 -23.33 -12.96 -3.02
C MET A 78 -23.51 -14.46 -3.12
N ALA A 79 -22.44 -15.24 -3.12
CA ALA A 79 -22.46 -16.70 -3.18
C ALA A 79 -22.79 -17.36 -1.82
N ARG A 80 -22.82 -16.58 -0.71
CA ARG A 80 -23.17 -17.12 0.62
C ARG A 80 -24.69 -17.31 0.77
N GLU A 81 -25.10 -18.45 1.30
CA GLU A 81 -26.49 -18.72 1.61
C GLU A 81 -27.03 -17.86 2.76
N ASN A 82 -26.23 -17.65 3.81
CA ASN A 82 -26.58 -16.80 4.95
C ASN A 82 -26.12 -15.37 4.73
N ARG A 83 -27.09 -14.47 4.54
CA ARG A 83 -26.86 -13.03 4.27
C ARG A 83 -26.90 -12.13 5.51
N THR A 84 -26.86 -12.71 6.71
CA THR A 84 -26.79 -11.94 7.96
C THR A 84 -25.41 -11.28 8.09
N HIS A 85 -25.39 -9.99 8.49
CA HIS A 85 -24.16 -9.19 8.67
C HIS A 85 -23.29 -8.99 7.41
N LEU A 86 -23.88 -8.99 6.24
CA LEU A 86 -23.21 -8.93 4.93
C LEU A 86 -22.31 -7.70 4.78
N ILE A 87 -22.80 -6.54 5.21
CA ILE A 87 -22.07 -5.27 5.13
C ILE A 87 -20.82 -5.30 6.03
N ARG A 88 -20.94 -5.82 7.25
CA ARG A 88 -19.83 -5.89 8.20
C ARG A 88 -18.74 -6.84 7.70
N SER A 89 -19.09 -8.01 7.23
CA SER A 89 -18.14 -8.97 6.68
C SER A 89 -17.44 -8.43 5.42
N LEU A 90 -18.19 -7.75 4.53
CA LEU A 90 -17.63 -7.14 3.33
C LEU A 90 -16.62 -6.03 3.69
N SER A 91 -16.97 -5.15 4.65
CA SER A 91 -16.07 -4.09 5.06
C SER A 91 -14.77 -4.63 5.68
N HIS A 92 -14.86 -5.69 6.48
CA HIS A 92 -13.70 -6.32 7.09
C HIS A 92 -12.75 -6.92 6.03
N SER A 93 -13.29 -7.70 5.08
CA SER A 93 -12.45 -8.31 4.03
C SER A 93 -11.82 -7.28 3.10
N VAL A 94 -12.54 -6.20 2.78
CA VAL A 94 -11.98 -5.12 1.96
C VAL A 94 -10.87 -4.39 2.72
N VAL A 95 -11.08 -4.03 3.99
CA VAL A 95 -10.07 -3.33 4.79
C VAL A 95 -8.82 -4.17 4.97
N GLU A 96 -8.97 -5.46 5.27
CA GLU A 96 -7.85 -6.38 5.39
C GLU A 96 -7.07 -6.49 4.07
N GLY A 97 -7.78 -6.67 2.96
CA GLY A 97 -7.17 -6.73 1.63
C GLY A 97 -6.46 -5.45 1.24
N VAL A 98 -7.07 -4.28 1.51
CA VAL A 98 -6.45 -2.97 1.27
C VAL A 98 -5.19 -2.79 2.11
N ALA A 99 -5.22 -3.17 3.39
CA ALA A 99 -4.05 -3.10 4.26
C ALA A 99 -2.91 -3.99 3.76
N MET A 100 -3.23 -5.21 3.30
CA MET A 100 -2.23 -6.11 2.74
C MET A 100 -1.63 -5.59 1.43
N ILE A 101 -2.44 -5.04 0.52
CA ILE A 101 -1.97 -4.40 -0.72
C ILE A 101 -1.09 -3.20 -0.38
N ALA A 102 -1.53 -2.34 0.54
CA ALA A 102 -0.83 -1.13 0.95
C ALA A 102 0.53 -1.42 1.59
N SER A 103 0.67 -2.56 2.28
CA SER A 103 1.91 -2.93 2.95
C SER A 103 3.11 -3.06 2.01
N ALA A 104 2.89 -3.34 0.73
CA ALA A 104 3.96 -3.41 -0.27
C ALA A 104 4.59 -2.04 -0.55
N GLY A 105 3.89 -0.94 -0.31
CA GLY A 105 4.43 0.42 -0.45
C GLY A 105 5.64 0.71 0.44
N TRP A 106 5.82 -0.02 1.54
CA TRP A 106 7.03 0.07 2.36
C TRP A 106 8.31 -0.29 1.62
N CYS A 107 8.23 -1.02 0.50
CA CYS A 107 9.38 -1.32 -0.35
C CYS A 107 10.00 -0.05 -0.94
N PHE A 108 9.22 1.05 -1.06
CA PHE A 108 9.70 2.34 -1.57
C PHE A 108 10.26 3.28 -0.49
N LEU A 109 10.29 2.85 0.78
CA LEU A 109 10.89 3.64 1.85
C LEU A 109 12.33 4.11 1.55
N PRO A 110 13.22 3.30 0.93
CA PRO A 110 14.56 3.76 0.59
C PRO A 110 14.59 4.97 -0.34
N VAL A 111 13.57 5.16 -1.20
CA VAL A 111 13.45 6.32 -2.10
C VAL A 111 13.23 7.60 -1.30
N LEU A 112 12.58 7.51 -0.13
CA LEU A 112 12.36 8.63 0.77
C LEU A 112 13.59 8.97 1.62
N LEU A 113 14.66 8.18 1.61
CA LEU A 113 15.85 8.45 2.41
C LEU A 113 16.81 9.41 1.69
N PRO A 114 17.29 10.48 2.36
CA PRO A 114 18.16 11.50 1.74
C PRO A 114 19.47 10.93 1.19
N THR A 115 19.90 9.78 1.67
CA THR A 115 21.17 9.15 1.27
C THR A 115 21.17 8.68 -0.20
N THR A 116 20.02 8.34 -0.76
CA THR A 116 19.92 7.91 -2.16
C THR A 116 19.99 9.10 -3.11
N HIS A 117 19.34 10.20 -2.75
CA HIS A 117 19.32 11.43 -3.54
C HIS A 117 20.66 12.18 -3.48
N SER A 118 21.30 12.22 -2.30
CA SER A 118 22.64 12.81 -2.18
C SER A 118 23.68 12.02 -2.98
N ARG A 119 23.51 10.72 -3.15
CA ARG A 119 24.41 9.91 -3.99
C ARG A 119 24.18 10.15 -5.48
N ALA A 120 22.91 10.26 -5.92
CA ALA A 120 22.56 10.62 -7.29
C ALA A 120 23.02 12.05 -7.63
N ALA A 121 22.83 13.00 -6.72
CA ALA A 121 23.30 14.38 -6.83
C ALA A 121 24.82 14.48 -6.87
N ALA A 122 25.55 13.69 -6.07
CA ALA A 122 27.01 13.63 -6.11
C ALA A 122 27.52 13.05 -7.44
N MET A 123 26.84 12.07 -8.01
CA MET A 123 27.16 11.53 -9.35
C MET A 123 26.88 12.56 -10.46
N SER A 124 25.81 13.34 -10.37
CA SER A 124 25.48 14.41 -11.31
C SER A 124 26.47 15.57 -11.22
N ALA A 125 26.87 15.95 -10.02
CA ALA A 125 27.91 16.97 -9.79
C ALA A 125 29.29 16.56 -10.36
N ALA A 126 29.61 15.26 -10.29
CA ALA A 126 30.83 14.72 -10.90
C ALA A 126 30.79 14.76 -12.43
N SER A 127 29.61 14.84 -13.06
CA SER A 127 29.45 14.99 -14.51
C SER A 127 29.42 16.44 -15.01
N GLY A 128 29.68 17.43 -14.14
CA GLY A 128 29.79 18.85 -14.53
C GLY A 128 28.48 19.57 -14.80
N ALA A 129 27.35 18.95 -14.53
CA ALA A 129 26.05 19.60 -14.62
C ALA A 129 25.88 20.51 -13.37
N THR A 130 25.79 21.82 -13.58
CA THR A 130 25.41 22.77 -12.53
C THR A 130 23.94 22.54 -12.17
N VAL A 131 23.73 21.77 -11.15
CA VAL A 131 22.39 21.57 -10.60
C VAL A 131 22.19 22.64 -9.53
N ASP A 132 21.19 23.49 -9.72
CA ASP A 132 20.67 24.36 -8.65
C ASP A 132 20.02 23.47 -7.57
N MET A 133 20.88 22.90 -6.73
CA MET A 133 20.59 21.77 -5.84
C MET A 133 19.70 22.14 -4.65
N PHE A 134 19.34 23.40 -4.46
CA PHE A 134 18.73 23.83 -3.20
C PHE A 134 17.26 24.23 -3.26
N SER A 135 16.65 24.42 -4.42
CA SER A 135 15.32 25.04 -4.43
C SER A 135 14.14 24.06 -4.58
N ASN A 136 14.22 23.02 -5.40
CA ASN A 136 13.04 22.17 -5.68
C ASN A 136 13.09 20.77 -5.05
N VAL A 137 14.23 20.08 -5.14
CA VAL A 137 14.35 18.68 -4.66
C VAL A 137 14.19 18.59 -3.15
N THR A 138 14.79 19.50 -2.39
CA THR A 138 14.71 19.53 -0.92
C THR A 138 13.29 19.83 -0.44
N THR A 139 12.59 20.72 -1.14
CA THR A 139 11.22 21.11 -0.79
C THR A 139 10.24 19.96 -1.02
N THR A 140 10.29 19.30 -2.18
CA THR A 140 9.43 18.16 -2.50
C THR A 140 9.64 17.03 -1.50
N TRP A 141 10.89 16.78 -1.15
CA TRP A 141 11.26 15.73 -0.20
C TRP A 141 10.72 16.00 1.21
N VAL A 142 10.89 17.23 1.71
CA VAL A 142 10.37 17.65 3.01
C VAL A 142 8.84 17.59 3.03
N VAL A 143 8.18 18.06 1.97
CA VAL A 143 6.72 18.01 1.85
C VAL A 143 6.24 16.54 1.84
N ALA A 144 6.86 15.67 1.06
CA ALA A 144 6.52 14.25 1.01
C ALA A 144 6.67 13.58 2.38
N ALA A 145 7.75 13.87 3.12
CA ALA A 145 7.96 13.36 4.48
C ALA A 145 6.89 13.87 5.45
N ILE A 146 6.58 15.17 5.43
CA ILE A 146 5.55 15.77 6.29
C ILE A 146 4.18 15.15 5.99
N VAL A 147 3.79 15.03 4.72
CA VAL A 147 2.52 14.42 4.32
C VAL A 147 2.43 12.97 4.78
N THR A 148 3.50 12.19 4.61
CA THR A 148 3.56 10.80 5.07
C THR A 148 3.36 10.69 6.59
N VAL A 149 4.02 11.55 7.36
CA VAL A 149 3.88 11.60 8.83
C VAL A 149 2.45 12.00 9.22
N LEU A 150 1.88 13.01 8.57
CA LEU A 150 0.50 13.45 8.84
C LEU A 150 -0.52 12.35 8.55
N VAL A 151 -0.35 11.62 7.44
CA VAL A 151 -1.21 10.48 7.11
C VAL A 151 -1.04 9.36 8.14
N ALA A 152 0.19 9.07 8.57
CA ALA A 152 0.45 8.08 9.61
C ALA A 152 -0.24 8.43 10.94
N VAL A 153 -0.15 9.70 11.36
CA VAL A 153 -0.82 10.19 12.57
C VAL A 153 -2.35 10.11 12.41
N ALA A 154 -2.89 10.56 11.28
CA ALA A 154 -4.33 10.49 11.00
C ALA A 154 -4.84 9.04 11.04
N LEU A 155 -4.13 8.09 10.41
CA LEU A 155 -4.49 6.67 10.43
C LEU A 155 -4.40 6.08 11.84
N THR A 156 -3.42 6.51 12.64
CA THR A 156 -3.29 6.06 14.03
C THR A 156 -4.46 6.56 14.88
N VAL A 157 -4.86 7.81 14.70
CA VAL A 157 -6.03 8.40 15.38
C VAL A 157 -7.32 7.70 14.94
N CYS A 158 -7.51 7.49 13.63
CA CYS A 158 -8.66 6.73 13.11
C CYS A 158 -8.69 5.30 13.66
N SER A 159 -7.54 4.64 13.75
CA SER A 159 -7.43 3.31 14.34
C SER A 159 -7.85 3.29 15.82
N TYR A 160 -7.52 4.34 16.58
CA TYR A 160 -7.96 4.46 17.97
C TYR A 160 -9.49 4.51 18.10
N PHE A 161 -10.17 5.31 17.25
CA PHE A 161 -11.63 5.34 17.22
C PHE A 161 -12.21 4.01 16.77
N TRP A 162 -11.61 3.38 15.80
CA TRP A 162 -12.07 2.07 15.29
C TRP A 162 -11.91 0.95 16.33
N HIS A 163 -10.84 0.99 17.12
CA HIS A 163 -10.63 0.06 18.25
C HIS A 163 -11.77 0.10 19.27
N ARG A 164 -12.35 1.28 19.49
CA ARG A 164 -13.42 1.48 20.46
C ARG A 164 -14.71 0.79 20.03
N ASP A 165 -14.98 0.72 18.74
CA ASP A 165 -16.21 0.15 18.17
C ASP A 165 -16.00 -1.26 17.58
N ALA A 166 -14.76 -1.76 17.59
CA ALA A 166 -14.45 -3.10 17.12
C ALA A 166 -14.87 -4.13 18.16
N ASP A 167 -15.68 -5.07 17.72
CA ASP A 167 -16.08 -6.25 18.49
C ASP A 167 -15.25 -7.44 17.98
N PRO A 168 -14.05 -7.69 18.56
CA PRO A 168 -13.15 -8.72 18.07
C PRO A 168 -13.75 -10.11 18.27
N GLU A 169 -13.35 -11.05 17.41
CA GLU A 169 -13.76 -12.45 17.58
C GLU A 169 -13.26 -12.98 18.93
N PRO A 170 -14.13 -13.62 19.75
CA PRO A 170 -13.76 -14.10 21.08
C PRO A 170 -12.63 -15.14 21.07
N ASP A 171 -12.46 -15.86 19.95
CA ASP A 171 -11.41 -16.86 19.75
C ASP A 171 -10.16 -16.31 19.05
N ALA A 172 -10.12 -15.02 18.73
CA ALA A 172 -8.98 -14.41 18.04
C ALA A 172 -7.75 -14.35 18.97
N ARG A 173 -6.63 -14.89 18.50
CA ARG A 173 -5.36 -14.88 19.25
C ARG A 173 -4.78 -13.47 19.25
N SER A 174 -4.93 -12.75 20.36
CA SER A 174 -4.41 -11.39 20.53
C SER A 174 -4.90 -10.38 19.49
N PRO A 175 -6.20 -10.08 19.41
CA PRO A 175 -6.81 -9.23 18.35
C PRO A 175 -6.24 -7.80 18.33
N TRP A 176 -5.71 -7.32 19.44
CA TRP A 176 -5.07 -6.00 19.56
C TRP A 176 -3.83 -5.85 18.67
N ILE A 177 -3.08 -6.95 18.40
CA ILE A 177 -1.91 -6.92 17.50
C ILE A 177 -2.36 -6.68 16.07
N GLY A 178 -3.40 -7.37 15.60
CA GLY A 178 -3.93 -7.18 14.25
C GLY A 178 -4.45 -5.76 14.04
N LEU A 179 -5.16 -5.21 15.04
CA LEU A 179 -5.67 -3.85 14.99
C LEU A 179 -4.56 -2.80 15.00
N ALA A 180 -3.50 -3.00 15.78
CA ALA A 180 -2.33 -2.12 15.79
C ALA A 180 -1.52 -2.19 14.49
N LEU A 181 -1.55 -3.32 13.80
CA LEU A 181 -0.83 -3.53 12.55
C LEU A 181 -1.50 -2.81 11.37
N LEU A 182 -2.82 -2.65 11.39
CA LEU A 182 -3.59 -2.01 10.31
C LEU A 182 -3.08 -0.61 9.92
N PRO A 183 -2.96 0.37 10.84
CA PRO A 183 -2.49 1.70 10.47
C PRO A 183 -1.06 1.66 9.92
N VAL A 184 -0.20 0.77 10.45
CA VAL A 184 1.18 0.60 9.97
C VAL A 184 1.19 0.07 8.53
N MET A 185 0.32 -0.87 8.19
CA MET A 185 0.24 -1.41 6.82
C MET A 185 -0.36 -0.39 5.85
N LEU A 186 -1.38 0.35 6.27
CA LEU A 186 -2.01 1.39 5.44
C LEU A 186 -1.08 2.57 5.15
N THR A 187 -0.17 2.92 6.05
CA THR A 187 0.85 3.97 5.78
C THR A 187 1.79 3.60 4.65
N GLY A 188 1.94 2.31 4.32
CA GLY A 188 2.70 1.88 3.14
C GLY A 188 2.19 2.50 1.84
N LEU A 189 0.88 2.68 1.68
CA LEU A 189 0.33 3.37 0.52
C LEU A 189 0.79 4.83 0.44
N ALA A 190 0.82 5.54 1.58
CA ALA A 190 1.30 6.92 1.63
C ALA A 190 2.79 7.00 1.28
N VAL A 191 3.60 6.05 1.76
CA VAL A 191 5.03 5.94 1.41
C VAL A 191 5.21 5.74 -0.09
N GLY A 192 4.46 4.83 -0.71
CA GLY A 192 4.52 4.58 -2.14
C GLY A 192 4.09 5.80 -2.98
N LEU A 193 3.02 6.49 -2.57
CA LEU A 193 2.58 7.72 -3.22
C LEU A 193 3.59 8.87 -3.09
N ALA A 194 4.21 8.99 -1.91
CA ALA A 194 5.27 9.98 -1.69
C ALA A 194 6.50 9.69 -2.55
N ALA A 195 6.89 8.42 -2.68
CA ALA A 195 7.98 8.00 -3.56
C ALA A 195 7.66 8.32 -5.04
N LEU A 196 6.44 8.03 -5.48
CA LEU A 196 5.99 8.37 -6.83
C LEU A 196 6.05 9.88 -7.06
N ALA A 197 5.57 10.70 -6.11
CA ALA A 197 5.61 12.16 -6.23
C ALA A 197 7.04 12.69 -6.39
N ILE A 198 8.02 12.08 -5.71
CA ILE A 198 9.43 12.46 -5.84
C ILE A 198 10.00 12.08 -7.21
N VAL A 199 9.55 10.97 -7.79
CA VAL A 199 10.05 10.49 -9.10
C VAL A 199 9.45 11.30 -10.25
N VAL A 200 8.18 11.75 -10.11
CA VAL A 200 7.44 12.45 -11.19
C VAL A 200 7.71 13.96 -11.18
N LEU A 201 7.95 14.57 -10.02
CA LEU A 201 8.19 16.01 -9.84
C LEU A 201 9.67 16.36 -9.94
#